data_98b3627a2d73de83b9f59a29d7c3d45e
#
_entry.id   98b3627a2d73de83b9f59a29d7c3d45e
#
_cell.length_a   1.000
_cell.length_b   1.000
_cell.length_c   1.000
_cell.angle_alpha   90.00
_cell.angle_beta   90.00
_cell.angle_gamma   90.00
#
_symmetry.space_group_name_H-M   'P 1'
#
loop_
_entity.id
_entity.type
_entity.pdbx_description
1 polymer ?
#
loop_
_entity_poly.entity_id
_entity_poly.type
_entity_poly.pdbx_seq_one_letter_code
_entity_poly.pdbx_strand_id
1 'polypeptide(L)'
;MLQCSVMLVDDHPLMRKGLNQLLEDEERFRVLADVSSGFEAVAKAKELEPELIVLDLNMKGMSGLDTLKALRADDSDAIIVVLTVSDSPSDIEAVLAAGADGYLLKDTEPEVLIEGLTKVLSGDKVYSAEVQDYLVGKTGIKTIFDRLTQRETQILQHVAKGYRNKQIAELLFISEATVKVHMKSLLKKLDVPSRTAATVLYLEQYGEAN
;
A
#
# COMPACT_ATOMS: atom_id res chain seq x y z
N MET A 1 -26.49 -18.37 -11.01
CA MET A 1 -25.40 -17.46 -11.40
C MET A 1 -24.13 -18.28 -11.51
N LEU A 2 -23.17 -17.92 -12.37
CA LEU A 2 -21.85 -18.57 -12.36
C LEU A 2 -21.15 -18.16 -11.06
N GLN A 3 -20.70 -19.15 -10.29
CA GLN A 3 -19.93 -18.91 -9.08
C GLN A 3 -18.47 -18.72 -9.46
N CYS A 4 -17.80 -17.75 -8.84
CA CYS A 4 -16.35 -17.56 -8.97
C CYS A 4 -15.62 -18.67 -8.20
N SER A 5 -14.74 -19.37 -8.88
CA SER A 5 -13.90 -20.41 -8.29
C SER A 5 -12.72 -19.79 -7.51
N VAL A 6 -12.58 -20.17 -6.24
CA VAL A 6 -11.61 -19.59 -5.31
C VAL A 6 -10.63 -20.64 -4.80
N MET A 7 -9.37 -20.28 -4.70
CA MET A 7 -8.36 -21.00 -3.94
C MET A 7 -7.86 -20.15 -2.77
N LEU A 8 -7.85 -20.73 -1.57
CA LEU A 8 -7.33 -20.11 -0.35
C LEU A 8 -5.92 -20.62 -0.05
N VAL A 9 -5.01 -19.71 0.23
CA VAL A 9 -3.60 -20.02 0.50
C VAL A 9 -3.16 -19.30 1.78
N ASP A 10 -3.06 -20.02 2.89
CA ASP A 10 -2.68 -19.48 4.20
C ASP A 10 -2.12 -20.59 5.08
N ASP A 11 -1.01 -20.41 5.78
CA ASP A 11 -0.45 -21.43 6.67
C ASP A 11 -1.11 -21.50 8.05
N HIS A 12 -2.05 -20.56 8.35
CA HIS A 12 -2.82 -20.54 9.60
C HIS A 12 -4.15 -21.32 9.47
N PRO A 13 -4.29 -22.49 10.08
CA PRO A 13 -5.47 -23.35 9.86
C PRO A 13 -6.81 -22.71 10.26
N LEU A 14 -6.81 -21.90 11.33
CA LEU A 14 -8.03 -21.22 11.79
C LEU A 14 -8.47 -20.13 10.81
N MET A 15 -7.52 -19.37 10.28
CA MET A 15 -7.80 -18.33 9.29
C MET A 15 -8.36 -18.97 8.01
N ARG A 16 -7.72 -20.00 7.49
CA ARG A 16 -8.20 -20.73 6.31
C ARG A 16 -9.64 -21.24 6.48
N LYS A 17 -9.94 -21.87 7.65
CA LYS A 17 -11.30 -22.34 7.94
C LYS A 17 -12.31 -21.19 8.02
N GLY A 18 -11.94 -20.09 8.66
CA GLY A 18 -12.81 -18.91 8.76
C GLY A 18 -13.11 -18.29 7.40
N LEU A 19 -12.09 -18.12 6.55
CA LEU A 19 -12.24 -17.62 5.20
C LEU A 19 -13.08 -18.57 4.31
N ASN A 20 -12.84 -19.88 4.44
CA ASN A 20 -13.62 -20.87 3.71
C ASN A 20 -15.12 -20.74 4.06
N GLN A 21 -15.45 -20.75 5.35
CA GLN A 21 -16.84 -20.60 5.80
C GLN A 21 -17.45 -19.28 5.33
N LEU A 22 -16.71 -18.16 5.47
CA LEU A 22 -17.17 -16.85 5.03
C LEU A 22 -17.50 -16.81 3.53
N LEU A 23 -16.69 -17.45 2.70
CA LEU A 23 -16.91 -17.50 1.25
C LEU A 23 -18.00 -18.49 0.87
N GLU A 24 -18.15 -19.61 1.58
CA GLU A 24 -19.21 -20.57 1.34
C GLU A 24 -20.60 -20.02 1.69
N ASP A 25 -20.69 -19.11 2.65
CA ASP A 25 -21.94 -18.41 2.99
C ASP A 25 -22.40 -17.43 1.90
N GLU A 26 -21.53 -17.12 0.92
CA GLU A 26 -21.79 -16.24 -0.21
C GLU A 26 -22.03 -17.01 -1.50
N GLU A 27 -23.24 -17.00 -2.04
CA GLU A 27 -23.66 -17.77 -3.24
C GLU A 27 -22.77 -17.52 -4.49
N ARG A 28 -22.03 -16.43 -4.52
CA ARG A 28 -21.17 -16.02 -5.65
C ARG A 28 -19.79 -16.66 -5.67
N PHE A 29 -19.34 -17.23 -4.57
CA PHE A 29 -18.04 -17.88 -4.47
C PHE A 29 -18.16 -19.38 -4.30
N ARG A 30 -17.15 -20.10 -4.78
CA ARG A 30 -16.99 -21.54 -4.59
C ARG A 30 -15.52 -21.84 -4.30
N VAL A 31 -15.21 -22.29 -3.11
CA VAL A 31 -13.85 -22.69 -2.74
C VAL A 31 -13.53 -24.04 -3.36
N LEU A 32 -12.56 -24.06 -4.27
CA LEU A 32 -12.07 -25.29 -4.93
C LEU A 32 -11.03 -26.01 -4.09
N ALA A 33 -10.19 -25.26 -3.41
CA ALA A 33 -9.14 -25.78 -2.54
C ALA A 33 -8.74 -24.76 -1.47
N ASP A 34 -8.34 -25.26 -0.32
CA ASP A 34 -7.61 -24.53 0.69
C ASP A 34 -6.26 -25.22 0.93
N VAL A 35 -5.17 -24.46 0.78
CA VAL A 35 -3.81 -25.00 0.86
C VAL A 35 -2.97 -24.23 1.87
N SER A 36 -1.96 -24.91 2.45
CA SER A 36 -1.19 -24.39 3.57
C SER A 36 0.22 -23.93 3.20
N SER A 37 0.60 -24.00 1.94
CA SER A 37 1.93 -23.63 1.49
C SER A 37 1.96 -23.07 0.06
N GLY A 38 2.95 -22.23 -0.24
CA GLY A 38 3.13 -21.68 -1.56
C GLY A 38 3.44 -22.73 -2.62
N PHE A 39 4.20 -23.77 -2.28
CA PHE A 39 4.49 -24.88 -3.20
C PHE A 39 3.22 -25.62 -3.61
N GLU A 40 2.36 -25.91 -2.63
CA GLU A 40 1.07 -26.57 -2.90
C GLU A 40 0.15 -25.64 -3.71
N ALA A 41 0.15 -24.32 -3.44
CA ALA A 41 -0.61 -23.34 -4.16
C ALA A 41 -0.26 -23.31 -5.65
N VAL A 42 1.03 -23.26 -5.99
CA VAL A 42 1.49 -23.27 -7.40
C VAL A 42 1.06 -24.56 -8.12
N ALA A 43 1.23 -25.71 -7.46
CA ALA A 43 0.81 -26.99 -8.04
C ALA A 43 -0.70 -27.06 -8.28
N LYS A 44 -1.50 -26.66 -7.28
CA LYS A 44 -2.96 -26.69 -7.33
C LYS A 44 -3.56 -25.65 -8.29
N ALA A 45 -2.94 -24.48 -8.42
CA ALA A 45 -3.37 -23.48 -9.37
C ALA A 45 -3.34 -24.00 -10.82
N LYS A 46 -2.31 -24.78 -11.18
CA LYS A 46 -2.21 -25.42 -12.50
C LYS A 46 -3.25 -26.52 -12.73
N GLU A 47 -3.61 -27.23 -11.66
CA GLU A 47 -4.58 -28.34 -11.73
C GLU A 47 -6.03 -27.82 -11.79
N LEU A 48 -6.35 -26.81 -10.99
CA LEU A 48 -7.73 -26.37 -10.74
C LEU A 48 -8.12 -25.10 -11.49
N GLU A 49 -7.14 -24.34 -11.99
CA GLU A 49 -7.33 -23.07 -12.71
C GLU A 49 -8.36 -22.15 -12.01
N PRO A 50 -8.12 -21.78 -10.71
CA PRO A 50 -9.06 -20.94 -9.99
C PRO A 50 -9.11 -19.54 -10.60
N GLU A 51 -10.31 -18.93 -10.59
CA GLU A 51 -10.50 -17.55 -11.06
C GLU A 51 -9.97 -16.52 -10.07
N LEU A 52 -10.01 -16.85 -8.76
CA LEU A 52 -9.53 -15.99 -7.67
C LEU A 52 -8.63 -16.79 -6.73
N ILE A 53 -7.50 -16.19 -6.35
CA ILE A 53 -6.60 -16.71 -5.33
C ILE A 53 -6.52 -15.69 -4.20
N VAL A 54 -6.88 -16.08 -2.98
CA VAL A 54 -6.66 -15.31 -1.75
C VAL A 54 -5.39 -15.84 -1.10
N LEU A 55 -4.35 -15.02 -1.02
CA LEU A 55 -2.99 -15.43 -0.71
C LEU A 55 -2.45 -14.72 0.54
N ASP A 56 -2.09 -15.47 1.55
CA ASP A 56 -1.31 -14.90 2.68
C ASP A 56 0.13 -14.60 2.26
N LEU A 57 0.65 -13.50 2.76
CA LEU A 57 2.03 -13.07 2.50
C LEU A 57 3.02 -13.81 3.41
N ASN A 58 2.65 -14.01 4.67
CA ASN A 58 3.53 -14.49 5.73
C ASN A 58 3.41 -16.00 5.94
N MET A 59 3.91 -16.78 5.00
CA MET A 59 3.90 -18.25 5.08
C MET A 59 5.29 -18.83 5.30
N LYS A 60 5.35 -19.99 5.97
CA LYS A 60 6.60 -20.73 6.15
C LYS A 60 7.05 -21.40 4.85
N GLY A 61 8.35 -21.44 4.64
CA GLY A 61 8.95 -22.02 3.44
C GLY A 61 8.90 -21.08 2.25
N MET A 62 7.98 -21.26 1.32
CA MET A 62 7.77 -20.34 0.20
C MET A 62 6.88 -19.19 0.64
N SER A 63 7.40 -17.97 0.63
CA SER A 63 6.63 -16.78 1.03
C SER A 63 5.47 -16.51 0.06
N GLY A 64 4.47 -15.73 0.50
CA GLY A 64 3.37 -15.33 -0.38
C GLY A 64 3.86 -14.49 -1.57
N LEU A 65 4.88 -13.64 -1.37
CA LEU A 65 5.48 -12.88 -2.47
C LEU A 65 6.16 -13.79 -3.51
N ASP A 66 6.89 -14.82 -3.06
CA ASP A 66 7.52 -15.78 -3.99
C ASP A 66 6.45 -16.65 -4.68
N THR A 67 5.38 -17.00 -3.96
CA THR A 67 4.22 -17.71 -4.51
C THR A 67 3.53 -16.88 -5.60
N LEU A 68 3.26 -15.60 -5.33
CA LEU A 68 2.70 -14.66 -6.30
C LEU A 68 3.55 -14.58 -7.57
N LYS A 69 4.86 -14.40 -7.41
CA LYS A 69 5.82 -14.35 -8.54
C LYS A 69 5.81 -15.65 -9.35
N ALA A 70 5.77 -16.80 -8.68
CA ALA A 70 5.72 -18.09 -9.35
C ALA A 70 4.40 -18.28 -10.12
N LEU A 71 3.26 -17.92 -9.54
CA LEU A 71 1.96 -17.96 -10.21
C LEU A 71 1.94 -17.07 -11.46
N ARG A 72 2.49 -15.86 -11.40
CA ARG A 72 2.58 -14.95 -12.54
C ARG A 72 3.57 -15.42 -13.60
N ALA A 73 4.68 -16.05 -13.20
CA ALA A 73 5.65 -16.63 -14.14
C ALA A 73 5.10 -17.85 -14.90
N ASP A 74 4.11 -18.50 -14.34
CA ASP A 74 3.39 -19.62 -15.00
C ASP A 74 2.17 -19.14 -15.82
N ASP A 75 2.12 -17.84 -16.17
CA ASP A 75 1.03 -17.20 -16.95
C ASP A 75 -0.38 -17.44 -16.37
N SER A 76 -0.49 -17.52 -15.04
CA SER A 76 -1.79 -17.64 -14.37
C SER A 76 -2.64 -16.39 -14.60
N ASP A 77 -3.80 -16.53 -15.22
CA ASP A 77 -4.80 -15.48 -15.42
C ASP A 77 -5.65 -15.22 -14.16
N ALA A 78 -5.45 -16.03 -13.11
CA ALA A 78 -6.19 -15.86 -11.86
C ALA A 78 -6.02 -14.45 -11.28
N ILE A 79 -7.10 -13.89 -10.78
CA ILE A 79 -7.07 -12.70 -9.94
C ILE A 79 -6.39 -13.08 -8.62
N ILE A 80 -5.36 -12.34 -8.20
CA ILE A 80 -4.63 -12.64 -6.96
C ILE A 80 -4.78 -11.47 -5.99
N VAL A 81 -5.48 -11.72 -4.89
CA VAL A 81 -5.64 -10.80 -3.77
C VAL A 81 -4.79 -11.28 -2.60
N VAL A 82 -3.87 -10.44 -2.17
CA VAL A 82 -3.08 -10.71 -0.96
C VAL A 82 -3.90 -10.31 0.26
N LEU A 83 -4.01 -11.22 1.23
CA LEU A 83 -4.68 -11.02 2.52
C LEU A 83 -3.69 -11.31 3.64
N THR A 84 -3.21 -10.28 4.35
CA THR A 84 -2.07 -10.37 5.27
C THR A 84 -2.23 -9.47 6.49
N VAL A 85 -1.43 -9.72 7.54
CA VAL A 85 -1.32 -8.81 8.69
C VAL A 85 -0.30 -7.69 8.47
N SER A 86 0.48 -7.74 7.40
CA SER A 86 1.52 -6.74 7.13
C SER A 86 0.92 -5.51 6.46
N ASP A 87 1.18 -4.35 7.04
CA ASP A 87 0.89 -3.02 6.49
C ASP A 87 2.18 -2.28 6.07
N SER A 88 3.31 -3.01 6.03
CA SER A 88 4.61 -2.39 5.75
C SER A 88 4.70 -1.86 4.32
N PRO A 89 5.21 -0.63 4.12
CA PRO A 89 5.43 -0.05 2.79
C PRO A 89 6.20 -0.96 1.83
N SER A 90 7.23 -1.63 2.33
CA SER A 90 8.07 -2.53 1.52
C SER A 90 7.30 -3.74 0.99
N ASP A 91 6.40 -4.31 1.79
CA ASP A 91 5.58 -5.46 1.39
C ASP A 91 4.52 -5.03 0.38
N ILE A 92 3.85 -3.90 0.65
CA ILE A 92 2.86 -3.32 -0.28
C ILE A 92 3.49 -3.10 -1.66
N GLU A 93 4.65 -2.42 -1.70
CA GLU A 93 5.36 -2.16 -2.95
C GLU A 93 5.77 -3.43 -3.70
N ALA A 94 6.37 -4.37 -2.98
CA ALA A 94 6.85 -5.62 -3.57
C ALA A 94 5.71 -6.47 -4.14
N VAL A 95 4.59 -6.56 -3.42
CA VAL A 95 3.40 -7.32 -3.82
C VAL A 95 2.73 -6.69 -5.04
N LEU A 96 2.54 -5.38 -5.05
CA LEU A 96 1.94 -4.68 -6.18
C LEU A 96 2.83 -4.70 -7.42
N ALA A 97 4.15 -4.56 -7.23
CA ALA A 97 5.12 -4.70 -8.33
C ALA A 97 5.18 -6.14 -8.90
N ALA A 98 4.89 -7.14 -8.08
CA ALA A 98 4.80 -8.54 -8.50
C ALA A 98 3.47 -8.89 -9.22
N GLY A 99 2.54 -7.94 -9.34
CA GLY A 99 1.31 -8.10 -10.13
C GLY A 99 0.11 -8.62 -9.34
N ALA A 100 0.00 -8.31 -8.05
CA ALA A 100 -1.24 -8.54 -7.30
C ALA A 100 -2.37 -7.62 -7.79
N ASP A 101 -3.60 -8.12 -7.74
CA ASP A 101 -4.81 -7.38 -8.10
C ASP A 101 -5.45 -6.69 -6.89
N GLY A 102 -5.09 -7.12 -5.68
CA GLY A 102 -5.53 -6.50 -4.44
C GLY A 102 -4.58 -6.74 -3.27
N TYR A 103 -4.69 -5.88 -2.26
CA TYR A 103 -3.95 -5.99 -1.00
C TYR A 103 -4.88 -5.63 0.15
N LEU A 104 -5.29 -6.63 0.93
CA LEU A 104 -6.20 -6.49 2.04
C LEU A 104 -5.53 -6.91 3.35
N LEU A 105 -5.91 -6.29 4.44
CA LEU A 105 -5.43 -6.64 5.77
C LEU A 105 -6.37 -7.66 6.42
N LYS A 106 -5.80 -8.57 7.22
CA LYS A 106 -6.55 -9.65 7.90
C LYS A 106 -7.47 -9.16 9.04
N ASP A 107 -7.32 -7.91 9.46
CA ASP A 107 -8.21 -7.23 10.42
C ASP A 107 -9.37 -6.49 9.73
N THR A 108 -9.48 -6.58 8.41
CA THR A 108 -10.63 -6.06 7.64
C THR A 108 -11.91 -6.79 8.06
N GLU A 109 -12.98 -6.03 8.32
CA GLU A 109 -14.30 -6.59 8.63
C GLU A 109 -14.78 -7.54 7.54
N PRO A 110 -15.47 -8.65 7.89
CA PRO A 110 -15.87 -9.69 6.94
C PRO A 110 -16.67 -9.16 5.76
N GLU A 111 -17.60 -8.25 6.00
CA GLU A 111 -18.47 -7.65 4.98
C GLU A 111 -17.65 -6.81 3.98
N VAL A 112 -16.66 -6.06 4.47
CA VAL A 112 -15.76 -5.24 3.66
C VAL A 112 -14.82 -6.13 2.84
N LEU A 113 -14.37 -7.25 3.43
CA LEU A 113 -13.56 -8.25 2.71
C LEU A 113 -14.36 -8.84 1.53
N ILE A 114 -15.58 -9.29 1.75
CA ILE A 114 -16.46 -9.83 0.71
C ILE A 114 -16.76 -8.79 -0.38
N GLU A 115 -17.04 -7.55 0.02
CA GLU A 115 -17.22 -6.44 -0.94
C GLU A 115 -15.96 -6.22 -1.78
N GLY A 116 -14.79 -6.22 -1.16
CA GLY A 116 -13.50 -6.11 -1.84
C GLY A 116 -13.28 -7.24 -2.84
N LEU A 117 -13.43 -8.50 -2.40
CA LEU A 117 -13.31 -9.67 -3.28
C LEU A 117 -14.34 -9.66 -4.42
N THR A 118 -15.51 -9.06 -4.21
CA THR A 118 -16.50 -8.90 -5.26
C THR A 118 -16.10 -7.83 -6.28
N LYS A 119 -15.55 -6.71 -5.82
CA LYS A 119 -15.10 -5.61 -6.69
C LYS A 119 -13.94 -6.04 -7.58
N VAL A 120 -13.00 -6.82 -7.05
CA VAL A 120 -11.85 -7.25 -7.84
C VAL A 120 -12.25 -8.13 -9.03
N LEU A 121 -13.35 -8.89 -8.94
CA LEU A 121 -13.88 -9.66 -10.05
C LEU A 121 -14.40 -8.80 -11.22
N SER A 122 -14.69 -7.52 -10.94
CA SER A 122 -15.10 -6.56 -11.99
C SER A 122 -13.91 -5.88 -12.66
N GLY A 123 -12.68 -6.25 -12.28
CA GLY A 123 -11.43 -5.68 -12.80
C GLY A 123 -10.91 -4.47 -12.02
N ASP A 124 -11.55 -4.12 -10.92
CA ASP A 124 -11.09 -3.05 -10.03
C ASP A 124 -9.93 -3.54 -9.16
N LYS A 125 -8.99 -2.67 -8.87
CA LYS A 125 -7.98 -2.93 -7.85
C LYS A 125 -8.56 -2.68 -6.46
N VAL A 126 -8.25 -3.56 -5.50
CA VAL A 126 -8.82 -3.49 -4.14
C VAL A 126 -7.72 -3.37 -3.10
N TYR A 127 -7.91 -2.44 -2.17
CA TYR A 127 -6.93 -2.17 -1.10
C TYR A 127 -7.66 -1.85 0.21
N SER A 128 -7.13 -2.32 1.35
CA SER A 128 -7.56 -1.85 2.67
C SER A 128 -7.33 -0.34 2.82
N ALA A 129 -8.03 0.30 3.75
CA ALA A 129 -7.98 1.76 3.94
C ALA A 129 -6.54 2.24 4.16
N GLU A 130 -5.77 1.56 5.01
CA GLU A 130 -4.38 1.88 5.34
C GLU A 130 -3.47 1.76 4.10
N VAL A 131 -3.71 0.76 3.26
CA VAL A 131 -2.98 0.57 2.00
C VAL A 131 -3.35 1.64 0.99
N GLN A 132 -4.64 2.03 0.93
CA GLN A 132 -5.08 3.15 0.09
C GLN A 132 -4.44 4.46 0.53
N ASP A 133 -4.43 4.76 1.82
CA ASP A 133 -3.80 5.96 2.39
C ASP A 133 -2.31 5.99 2.07
N TYR A 134 -1.62 4.86 2.20
CA TYR A 134 -0.22 4.74 1.79
C TYR A 134 -0.02 5.00 0.29
N LEU A 135 -0.86 4.40 -0.56
CA LEU A 135 -0.78 4.58 -2.01
C LEU A 135 -1.13 6.00 -2.43
N VAL A 136 -2.14 6.60 -1.83
CA VAL A 136 -2.48 8.02 -2.03
C VAL A 136 -1.35 8.91 -1.54
N GLY A 137 -0.74 8.61 -0.40
CA GLY A 137 0.46 9.30 0.07
C GLY A 137 1.66 9.14 -0.88
N LYS A 138 1.77 7.99 -1.55
CA LYS A 138 2.84 7.68 -2.50
C LYS A 138 2.54 8.14 -3.93
N THR A 139 1.32 7.97 -4.40
CA THR A 139 0.79 8.54 -5.65
C THR A 139 0.36 9.97 -5.44
N GLY A 140 0.44 10.40 -4.18
CA GLY A 140 0.10 11.73 -3.78
C GLY A 140 0.52 12.66 -4.87
N ILE A 141 -0.45 13.34 -5.45
CA ILE A 141 -0.25 14.50 -6.31
C ILE A 141 1.16 14.94 -6.02
N LYS A 142 2.09 14.78 -7.00
CA LYS A 142 3.46 15.27 -6.81
C LYS A 142 3.29 16.68 -6.29
N THR A 143 3.30 16.79 -4.98
CA THR A 143 3.08 18.06 -4.33
C THR A 143 4.26 18.88 -4.80
N ILE A 144 4.05 20.14 -4.99
CA ILE A 144 5.14 21.05 -5.31
C ILE A 144 6.32 20.85 -4.33
N PHE A 145 6.07 20.26 -3.15
CA PHE A 145 7.01 19.91 -2.10
C PHE A 145 7.94 18.74 -2.47
N ASP A 146 7.54 17.82 -3.33
CA ASP A 146 8.38 16.69 -3.79
C ASP A 146 9.59 17.15 -4.61
N ARG A 147 9.57 18.42 -5.04
CA ARG A 147 10.72 19.08 -5.71
C ARG A 147 11.79 19.53 -4.71
N LEU A 148 11.47 19.53 -3.42
CA LEU A 148 12.39 19.94 -2.38
C LEU A 148 13.39 18.83 -2.05
N THR A 149 14.62 19.21 -1.80
CA THR A 149 15.61 18.31 -1.19
C THR A 149 15.24 18.09 0.28
N GLN A 150 15.72 17.02 0.87
CA GLN A 150 15.55 16.72 2.30
C GLN A 150 15.89 17.93 3.18
N ARG A 151 16.96 18.68 2.83
CA ARG A 151 17.40 19.85 3.57
C ARG A 151 16.44 21.03 3.42
N GLU A 152 15.92 21.26 2.25
CA GLU A 152 14.90 22.28 1.99
C GLU A 152 13.59 21.96 2.73
N THR A 153 13.20 20.69 2.76
CA THR A 153 12.03 20.24 3.52
C THR A 153 12.19 20.49 5.01
N GLN A 154 13.34 20.12 5.61
CA GLN A 154 13.64 20.42 7.03
C GLN A 154 13.55 21.91 7.33
N ILE A 155 14.14 22.76 6.46
CA ILE A 155 14.09 24.21 6.64
C ILE A 155 12.65 24.71 6.57
N LEU A 156 11.85 24.25 5.60
CA LEU A 156 10.45 24.65 5.45
C LEU A 156 9.60 24.27 6.67
N GLN A 157 9.80 23.08 7.23
CA GLN A 157 9.14 22.66 8.48
C GLN A 157 9.41 23.59 9.65
N HIS A 158 10.66 24.03 9.82
CA HIS A 158 11.01 24.99 10.85
C HIS A 158 10.47 26.40 10.55
N VAL A 159 10.43 26.78 9.28
CA VAL A 159 9.82 28.03 8.82
C VAL A 159 8.32 28.06 9.14
N ALA A 160 7.61 26.96 8.90
CA ALA A 160 6.19 26.82 9.20
C ALA A 160 5.91 26.92 10.71
N LYS A 161 6.85 26.50 11.57
CA LYS A 161 6.82 26.67 13.03
C LYS A 161 7.20 28.09 13.51
N GLY A 162 7.50 29.00 12.58
CA GLY A 162 7.81 30.40 12.90
C GLY A 162 9.27 30.69 13.24
N TYR A 163 10.20 29.72 13.16
CA TYR A 163 11.60 29.92 13.52
C TYR A 163 12.31 30.88 12.56
N ARG A 164 13.15 31.78 13.09
CA ARG A 164 13.99 32.66 12.27
C ARG A 164 15.23 31.93 11.73
N ASN A 165 15.87 32.44 10.68
CA ASN A 165 17.02 31.79 10.04
C ASN A 165 18.15 31.46 11.03
N LYS A 166 18.42 32.32 12.00
CA LYS A 166 19.41 32.07 13.06
C LYS A 166 19.07 30.83 13.89
N GLN A 167 17.83 30.72 14.34
CA GLN A 167 17.33 29.57 15.10
C GLN A 167 17.37 28.27 14.28
N ILE A 168 16.99 28.35 13.01
CA ILE A 168 17.07 27.21 12.05
C ILE A 168 18.53 26.79 11.85
N ALA A 169 19.44 27.75 11.73
CA ALA A 169 20.87 27.49 11.59
C ALA A 169 21.43 26.72 12.80
N GLU A 170 21.06 27.16 14.01
CA GLU A 170 21.44 26.50 15.25
C GLU A 170 20.88 25.09 15.37
N LEU A 171 19.57 24.89 15.08
CA LEU A 171 18.90 23.59 15.13
C LEU A 171 19.45 22.58 14.10
N LEU A 172 19.86 23.07 12.95
CA LEU A 172 20.32 22.23 11.86
C LEU A 172 21.86 22.13 11.77
N PHE A 173 22.58 22.76 12.71
CA PHE A 173 24.05 22.80 12.77
C PHE A 173 24.71 23.32 11.47
N ILE A 174 24.18 24.39 10.89
CA ILE A 174 24.69 25.06 9.68
C ILE A 174 24.77 26.57 9.87
N SER A 175 25.38 27.28 8.91
CA SER A 175 25.43 28.74 8.96
C SER A 175 24.08 29.38 8.58
N GLU A 176 23.81 30.59 9.11
CA GLU A 176 22.63 31.37 8.68
C GLU A 176 22.68 31.71 7.18
N ALA A 177 23.86 31.87 6.62
CA ALA A 177 24.05 32.07 5.19
C ALA A 177 23.59 30.86 4.38
N THR A 178 23.89 29.63 4.87
CA THR A 178 23.45 28.38 4.26
C THR A 178 21.92 28.26 4.31
N VAL A 179 21.28 28.62 5.44
CA VAL A 179 19.80 28.67 5.52
C VAL A 179 19.22 29.61 4.49
N LYS A 180 19.80 30.81 4.29
CA LYS A 180 19.36 31.78 3.28
C LYS A 180 19.46 31.22 1.86
N VAL A 181 20.51 30.48 1.55
CA VAL A 181 20.69 29.84 0.23
C VAL A 181 19.60 28.79 -0.01
N HIS A 182 19.37 27.88 0.95
CA HIS A 182 18.31 26.89 0.83
C HIS A 182 16.91 27.54 0.78
N MET A 183 16.69 28.60 1.56
CA MET A 183 15.46 29.38 1.53
C MET A 183 15.17 29.94 0.14
N LYS A 184 16.16 30.56 -0.49
CA LYS A 184 16.01 31.08 -1.88
C LYS A 184 15.70 29.99 -2.87
N SER A 185 16.36 28.81 -2.75
CA SER A 185 16.12 27.65 -3.61
C SER A 185 14.72 27.06 -3.43
N LEU A 186 14.28 26.87 -2.18
CA LEU A 186 12.95 26.31 -1.90
C LEU A 186 11.82 27.24 -2.39
N LEU A 187 11.93 28.57 -2.19
CA LEU A 187 10.95 29.52 -2.69
C LEU A 187 10.81 29.47 -4.22
N LYS A 188 11.94 29.33 -4.92
CA LYS A 188 11.94 29.15 -6.37
C LYS A 188 11.29 27.84 -6.80
N LYS A 189 11.56 26.72 -6.07
CA LYS A 189 11.00 25.40 -6.38
C LYS A 189 9.50 25.31 -6.09
N LEU A 190 9.04 26.03 -5.06
CA LEU A 190 7.62 26.14 -4.70
C LEU A 190 6.86 27.19 -5.52
N ASP A 191 7.58 27.94 -6.35
CA ASP A 191 7.03 29.05 -7.15
C ASP A 191 6.23 30.06 -6.30
N VAL A 192 6.78 30.42 -5.14
CA VAL A 192 6.17 31.39 -4.22
C VAL A 192 7.06 32.60 -3.98
N PRO A 193 6.46 33.81 -3.84
CA PRO A 193 7.22 35.05 -3.76
C PRO A 193 7.86 35.31 -2.40
N SER A 194 7.42 34.62 -1.35
CA SER A 194 7.86 34.95 0.01
C SER A 194 7.84 33.74 0.95
N ARG A 195 8.59 33.87 2.03
CA ARG A 195 8.59 32.95 3.15
C ARG A 195 7.18 32.71 3.74
N THR A 196 6.40 33.77 3.88
CA THR A 196 5.02 33.69 4.37
C THR A 196 4.14 32.89 3.43
N ALA A 197 4.26 33.11 2.11
CA ALA A 197 3.54 32.32 1.11
C ALA A 197 3.93 30.83 1.17
N ALA A 198 5.21 30.52 1.37
CA ALA A 198 5.67 29.13 1.55
C ALA A 198 5.10 28.48 2.84
N THR A 199 5.00 29.28 3.93
CA THR A 199 4.39 28.84 5.18
C THR A 199 2.90 28.52 5.00
N VAL A 200 2.14 29.41 4.37
CA VAL A 200 0.71 29.20 4.09
C VAL A 200 0.50 27.95 3.25
N LEU A 201 1.23 27.83 2.15
CA LEU A 201 1.16 26.69 1.26
C LEU A 201 1.47 25.35 1.99
N TYR A 202 2.47 25.37 2.89
CA TYR A 202 2.81 24.21 3.70
C TYR A 202 1.71 23.84 4.72
N LEU A 203 1.12 24.85 5.38
CA LEU A 203 0.05 24.64 6.36
C LEU A 203 -1.26 24.20 5.69
N GLU A 204 -1.57 24.66 4.49
CA GLU A 204 -2.72 24.19 3.71
C GLU A 204 -2.60 22.71 3.33
N GLN A 205 -1.38 22.24 3.08
CA GLN A 205 -1.13 20.85 2.68
C GLN A 205 -1.00 19.89 3.87
N TYR A 206 -0.36 20.34 4.97
CA TYR A 206 0.03 19.50 6.09
C TYR A 206 -0.49 20.00 7.45
N GLY A 207 -1.13 21.14 7.50
CA GLY A 207 -1.74 21.67 8.71
C GLY A 207 -3.09 21.02 8.90
N GLU A 208 -3.17 19.94 9.69
CA GLU A 208 -4.44 19.47 10.20
C GLU A 208 -5.07 20.57 11.04
N ALA A 209 -6.36 20.80 10.81
CA ALA A 209 -7.18 21.60 11.68
C ALA A 209 -7.17 20.96 13.08
N ASN A 210 -6.50 21.61 14.04
CA ASN A 210 -6.74 21.36 15.46
C ASN A 210 -8.13 21.85 15.83
#